data_58d4850e1b8166a7c1cfa3d0a2d242c5
#
_entry.id   58d4850e1b8166a7c1cfa3d0a2d242c5
#
_cell.length_a   1.000
_cell.length_b   1.000
_cell.length_c   1.000
_cell.angle_alpha   90.00
_cell.angle_beta   90.00
_cell.angle_gamma   90.00
#
_symmetry.space_group_name_H-M   'P 1'
#
loop_
_entity.id
_entity.type
_entity.pdbx_description
1 polymer ?
#
loop_
_entity_poly.entity_id
_entity_poly.type
_entity_poly.pdbx_seq_one_letter_code
_entity_poly.pdbx_strand_id
1 'polypeptide(L)'
;MACLTLGPMHEQGEFTSCFSPHMRDSILIYLTVGGSVIPMHIMETDSIASVKLRIQTFKGFFVQKLVFEGKELAHNKSCFRDYALADGNVLHLMLRLSDLKAITVRTLCGQEFGFYVEKTRNVGYVKQLIARQGQGFFDLEDHELVWEDEALEDQRLIEDICKDNDVVIHLLVRISDTKVRTKPVENDFELSIEGSFTHDTVPNLAADQLGPVSITNKVLKRSVLTREFLLEPVFKNSSIIIPPVIQELITDTLEGLEKGHKPIRSSEGSGGAYLMQDSSGLKYVSVFKPTDEEPMAINNPRGLHISVDGEGLKKGTRVGQGALREVAAYILDHPRKGCRTSNNNEEQGFAGVPPTVMVKCMSEAFHHPEGYKNVSSDVKIGSLQMFMRNIGSCEDMGPSAFPVEEVHKISVLDMRLVNADRHAGNILVAKDGEGGPTVLIPIDHGYCLPKSFEDCTFDWLYWPQAKEPYSPDTIQYIKSLNAEEDIKLLKSRGWELPPECARILHISTMLLQKGAEKGLTPFTIGSIMCRETLNKNSAIEQIVQKAEEAALPGTSEAAFLDLVSVIMDNHLEELFP
;
A
#
# COMPACT_ATOMS: atom_id res chain seq x y z
N MET A 1 -25.40 -39.91 -47.51
CA MET A 1 -26.07 -39.34 -48.72
C MET A 1 -26.69 -38.04 -48.26
N ALA A 2 -26.10 -36.97 -48.56
CA ALA A 2 -26.51 -35.93 -49.52
C ALA A 2 -27.67 -35.09 -48.99
N CYS A 3 -27.77 -33.81 -48.99
CA CYS A 3 -27.13 -32.77 -49.83
C CYS A 3 -27.35 -31.40 -49.19
N LEU A 4 -26.43 -30.52 -49.41
CA LEU A 4 -26.44 -29.07 -49.23
C LEU A 4 -27.60 -28.40 -50.00
N THR A 5 -28.14 -27.29 -49.43
CA THR A 5 -28.51 -26.14 -50.26
C THR A 5 -28.33 -24.83 -49.48
N LEU A 6 -27.62 -23.90 -50.07
CA LEU A 6 -27.34 -22.52 -49.72
C LEU A 6 -28.43 -21.55 -50.22
N GLY A 7 -28.64 -20.46 -49.44
CA GLY A 7 -28.95 -19.11 -49.89
C GLY A 7 -30.32 -18.55 -49.53
N PRO A 8 -30.55 -17.21 -49.50
CA PRO A 8 -29.58 -16.12 -49.46
C PRO A 8 -29.83 -15.10 -48.30
N MET A 9 -28.87 -14.18 -48.14
CA MET A 9 -28.82 -13.00 -47.25
C MET A 9 -30.05 -12.09 -47.33
N HIS A 10 -30.49 -11.61 -46.18
CA HIS A 10 -31.05 -10.27 -46.03
C HIS A 10 -30.56 -9.65 -44.74
N GLU A 11 -29.92 -8.49 -44.86
CA GLU A 11 -29.50 -7.58 -43.81
C GLU A 11 -30.73 -7.03 -43.09
N GLN A 12 -30.69 -7.05 -41.76
CA GLN A 12 -31.18 -5.96 -40.93
C GLN A 12 -30.55 -6.13 -39.56
N GLY A 13 -29.76 -5.13 -39.15
CA GLY A 13 -29.02 -5.10 -37.90
C GLY A 13 -29.93 -4.86 -36.69
N GLU A 14 -29.75 -5.70 -35.71
CA GLU A 14 -30.01 -5.37 -34.34
C GLU A 14 -28.75 -5.75 -33.55
N PHE A 15 -28.04 -4.75 -33.11
CA PHE A 15 -26.98 -4.88 -32.12
C PHE A 15 -27.62 -5.24 -30.78
N THR A 16 -27.84 -6.51 -30.54
CA THR A 16 -28.10 -7.02 -29.20
C THR A 16 -26.78 -7.17 -28.48
N SER A 17 -26.66 -6.44 -27.37
CA SER A 17 -25.56 -6.47 -26.42
C SER A 17 -25.11 -7.91 -26.12
N CYS A 18 -23.87 -8.23 -26.41
CA CYS A 18 -23.22 -9.45 -25.94
C CYS A 18 -22.92 -9.34 -24.43
N PHE A 19 -23.94 -9.35 -23.60
CA PHE A 19 -23.79 -9.83 -22.23
C PHE A 19 -23.89 -11.34 -22.28
N SER A 20 -22.77 -12.00 -21.98
CA SER A 20 -22.69 -13.46 -21.87
C SER A 20 -23.77 -13.94 -20.87
N PRO A 21 -24.60 -14.92 -21.21
CA PRO A 21 -25.69 -15.39 -20.32
C PRO A 21 -25.23 -16.02 -19.00
N HIS A 22 -23.92 -16.18 -18.82
CA HIS A 22 -23.32 -16.87 -17.67
C HIS A 22 -23.12 -16.02 -16.41
N MET A 23 -23.40 -14.71 -16.43
CA MET A 23 -23.20 -13.86 -15.24
C MET A 23 -24.43 -13.80 -14.29
N ARG A 24 -25.57 -14.38 -14.65
CA ARG A 24 -26.80 -14.29 -13.82
C ARG A 24 -26.81 -15.19 -12.58
N ASP A 25 -25.94 -16.21 -12.53
CA ASP A 25 -25.93 -17.22 -11.47
C ASP A 25 -24.61 -17.25 -10.66
N SER A 26 -23.74 -16.24 -10.80
CA SER A 26 -22.51 -16.13 -10.01
C SER A 26 -22.74 -15.35 -8.73
N ILE A 27 -22.26 -15.89 -7.62
CA ILE A 27 -22.22 -15.23 -6.31
C ILE A 27 -20.79 -14.83 -5.96
N LEU A 28 -20.64 -13.69 -5.32
CA LEU A 28 -19.35 -13.22 -4.78
C LEU A 28 -19.21 -13.75 -3.35
N ILE A 29 -18.17 -14.49 -3.09
CA ILE A 29 -17.81 -14.97 -1.75
C ILE A 29 -16.47 -14.36 -1.32
N TYR A 30 -16.26 -14.28 -0.02
CA TYR A 30 -15.03 -13.81 0.59
C TYR A 30 -14.32 -14.97 1.28
N LEU A 31 -13.08 -15.22 0.90
CA LEU A 31 -12.24 -16.27 1.48
C LEU A 31 -11.31 -15.66 2.52
N THR A 32 -11.38 -16.09 3.77
CA THR A 32 -10.46 -15.66 4.83
C THR A 32 -9.34 -16.67 5.04
N VAL A 33 -8.10 -16.20 4.98
CA VAL A 33 -6.88 -17.00 5.20
C VAL A 33 -5.88 -16.19 6.00
N GLY A 34 -5.59 -16.59 7.22
CA GLY A 34 -4.53 -16.00 8.03
C GLY A 34 -4.64 -14.47 8.19
N GLY A 35 -5.87 -13.95 8.28
CA GLY A 35 -6.12 -12.52 8.41
C GLY A 35 -6.30 -11.77 7.08
N SER A 36 -6.17 -12.42 5.93
CA SER A 36 -6.43 -11.82 4.62
C SER A 36 -7.78 -12.25 4.07
N VAL A 37 -8.54 -11.31 3.50
CA VAL A 37 -9.81 -11.57 2.83
C VAL A 37 -9.62 -11.52 1.31
N ILE A 38 -10.03 -12.57 0.63
CA ILE A 38 -9.87 -12.73 -0.82
C ILE A 38 -11.24 -12.81 -1.45
N PRO A 39 -11.68 -11.84 -2.25
CA PRO A 39 -12.92 -11.94 -3.01
C PRO A 39 -12.80 -12.99 -4.12
N MET A 40 -13.84 -13.79 -4.31
CA MET A 40 -13.90 -14.80 -5.34
C MET A 40 -15.31 -14.98 -5.88
N HIS A 41 -15.48 -14.90 -7.20
CA HIS A 41 -16.73 -15.24 -7.85
C HIS A 41 -16.84 -16.75 -8.06
N ILE A 42 -17.93 -17.35 -7.63
CA ILE A 42 -18.27 -18.75 -7.82
C ILE A 42 -19.68 -18.88 -8.40
N MET A 43 -19.94 -20.00 -9.05
CA MET A 43 -21.30 -20.35 -9.44
C MET A 43 -21.96 -21.12 -8.30
N GLU A 44 -23.24 -20.89 -8.05
CA GLU A 44 -23.99 -21.71 -7.07
C GLU A 44 -23.92 -23.21 -7.37
N THR A 45 -23.73 -23.55 -8.65
CA THR A 45 -23.60 -24.91 -9.14
C THR A 45 -22.17 -25.45 -9.07
N ASP A 46 -21.18 -24.62 -8.72
CA ASP A 46 -19.79 -25.08 -8.53
C ASP A 46 -19.73 -26.10 -7.40
N SER A 47 -18.96 -27.17 -7.60
CA SER A 47 -18.71 -28.14 -6.53
C SER A 47 -17.66 -27.60 -5.54
N ILE A 48 -17.74 -28.03 -4.31
CA ILE A 48 -16.73 -27.71 -3.28
C ILE A 48 -15.31 -28.08 -3.76
N ALA A 49 -15.18 -29.21 -4.48
CA ALA A 49 -13.90 -29.64 -5.05
C ALA A 49 -13.38 -28.66 -6.10
N SER A 50 -14.25 -28.17 -7.00
CA SER A 50 -13.84 -27.25 -8.08
C SER A 50 -13.36 -25.91 -7.51
N VAL A 51 -14.03 -25.39 -6.48
CA VAL A 51 -13.65 -24.15 -5.82
C VAL A 51 -12.34 -24.33 -5.02
N LYS A 52 -12.17 -25.43 -4.29
CA LYS A 52 -10.90 -25.76 -3.63
C LYS A 52 -9.74 -25.80 -4.64
N LEU A 53 -9.94 -26.43 -5.80
CA LEU A 53 -8.94 -26.50 -6.86
C LEU A 53 -8.63 -25.11 -7.45
N ARG A 54 -9.66 -24.28 -7.67
CA ARG A 54 -9.47 -22.89 -8.14
C ARG A 54 -8.69 -22.06 -7.13
N ILE A 55 -8.99 -22.16 -5.83
CA ILE A 55 -8.23 -21.49 -4.78
C ILE A 55 -6.76 -21.97 -4.80
N GLN A 56 -6.54 -23.27 -4.91
CA GLN A 56 -5.20 -23.85 -5.00
C GLN A 56 -4.43 -23.34 -6.22
N THR A 57 -5.07 -23.28 -7.39
CA THR A 57 -4.45 -22.81 -8.63
C THR A 57 -4.14 -21.31 -8.59
N PHE A 58 -5.05 -20.50 -8.01
CA PHE A 58 -4.90 -19.04 -7.99
C PHE A 58 -3.93 -18.53 -6.93
N LYS A 59 -3.88 -19.19 -5.76
CA LYS A 59 -3.13 -18.71 -4.58
C LYS A 59 -2.01 -19.65 -4.15
N GLY A 60 -1.89 -20.83 -4.76
CA GLY A 60 -0.86 -21.81 -4.41
C GLY A 60 -1.08 -22.50 -3.06
N PHE A 61 -2.22 -22.29 -2.39
CA PHE A 61 -2.52 -22.91 -1.09
C PHE A 61 -3.29 -24.22 -1.27
N PHE A 62 -2.86 -25.27 -0.60
CA PHE A 62 -3.66 -26.48 -0.52
C PHE A 62 -4.78 -26.30 0.51
N VAL A 63 -6.01 -26.16 0.00
CA VAL A 63 -7.20 -25.99 0.83
C VAL A 63 -7.63 -27.31 1.41
N GLN A 64 -7.39 -27.53 2.70
CA GLN A 64 -7.83 -28.73 3.37
C GLN A 64 -9.33 -28.69 3.68
N LYS A 65 -9.77 -27.56 4.24
CA LYS A 65 -11.17 -27.38 4.65
C LYS A 65 -11.67 -26.00 4.28
N LEU A 66 -12.90 -25.95 3.79
CA LEU A 66 -13.70 -24.74 3.70
C LEU A 66 -14.73 -24.79 4.82
N VAL A 67 -14.85 -23.72 5.59
CA VAL A 67 -15.78 -23.61 6.71
C VAL A 67 -16.70 -22.42 6.45
N PHE A 68 -17.99 -22.62 6.57
CA PHE A 68 -19.03 -21.61 6.46
C PHE A 68 -19.91 -21.66 7.72
N GLU A 69 -20.09 -20.51 8.38
CA GLU A 69 -20.86 -20.40 9.63
C GLU A 69 -20.47 -21.45 10.69
N GLY A 70 -19.18 -21.72 10.82
CA GLY A 70 -18.66 -22.72 11.76
C GLY A 70 -18.85 -24.17 11.35
N LYS A 71 -19.44 -24.45 10.18
CA LYS A 71 -19.64 -25.80 9.63
C LYS A 71 -18.67 -26.08 8.49
N GLU A 72 -18.02 -27.24 8.54
CA GLU A 72 -17.15 -27.69 7.44
C GLU A 72 -17.99 -28.06 6.20
N LEU A 73 -17.58 -27.54 5.04
CA LEU A 73 -18.11 -27.97 3.74
C LEU A 73 -17.40 -29.28 3.33
N ALA A 74 -17.79 -30.39 3.96
CA ALA A 74 -17.03 -31.65 3.92
C ALA A 74 -17.22 -32.44 2.61
N HIS A 75 -18.37 -32.30 1.94
CA HIS A 75 -18.71 -33.11 0.79
C HIS A 75 -18.23 -32.48 -0.52
N ASN A 76 -17.06 -32.89 -0.98
CA ASN A 76 -16.41 -32.33 -2.17
C ASN A 76 -17.27 -32.35 -3.47
N LYS A 77 -18.26 -33.24 -3.55
CA LYS A 77 -19.18 -33.34 -4.70
C LYS A 77 -20.45 -32.48 -4.56
N SER A 78 -20.73 -31.95 -3.37
CA SER A 78 -21.88 -31.06 -3.15
C SER A 78 -21.63 -29.70 -3.78
N CYS A 79 -22.71 -29.05 -4.23
CA CYS A 79 -22.66 -27.71 -4.79
C CYS A 79 -22.83 -26.65 -3.68
N PHE A 80 -22.40 -25.44 -3.93
CA PHE A 80 -22.55 -24.33 -2.98
C PHE A 80 -24.02 -24.00 -2.71
N ARG A 81 -24.92 -24.24 -3.68
CA ARG A 81 -26.38 -24.17 -3.50
C ARG A 81 -26.87 -25.02 -2.34
N ASP A 82 -26.27 -26.20 -2.11
CA ASP A 82 -26.71 -27.14 -1.06
C ASP A 82 -26.44 -26.58 0.35
N TYR A 83 -25.63 -25.55 0.48
CA TYR A 83 -25.26 -24.88 1.73
C TYR A 83 -25.91 -23.49 1.87
N ALA A 84 -26.81 -23.12 0.95
CA ALA A 84 -27.50 -21.83 0.94
C ALA A 84 -26.59 -20.60 1.04
N LEU A 85 -25.40 -20.67 0.40
CA LEU A 85 -24.52 -19.53 0.31
C LEU A 85 -25.13 -18.45 -0.59
N ALA A 86 -25.04 -17.22 -0.13
CA ALA A 86 -25.50 -16.02 -0.81
C ALA A 86 -24.33 -15.08 -1.13
N ASP A 87 -24.61 -14.10 -1.96
CA ASP A 87 -23.69 -13.03 -2.28
C ASP A 87 -23.21 -12.31 -1.00
N GLY A 88 -21.92 -12.12 -0.88
CA GLY A 88 -21.32 -11.49 0.31
C GLY A 88 -20.96 -12.42 1.46
N ASN A 89 -21.20 -13.73 1.37
CA ASN A 89 -20.85 -14.66 2.44
C ASN A 89 -19.33 -14.85 2.58
N VAL A 90 -18.89 -15.05 3.83
CA VAL A 90 -17.47 -15.29 4.18
C VAL A 90 -17.23 -16.77 4.41
N LEU A 91 -16.25 -17.31 3.71
CA LEU A 91 -15.75 -18.68 3.88
C LEU A 91 -14.38 -18.65 4.53
N HIS A 92 -14.20 -19.41 5.59
CA HIS A 92 -12.91 -19.57 6.25
C HIS A 92 -12.12 -20.74 5.65
N LEU A 93 -10.88 -20.46 5.23
CA LEU A 93 -9.96 -21.49 4.78
C LEU A 93 -9.16 -22.02 5.96
N MET A 94 -9.21 -23.32 6.16
CA MET A 94 -8.29 -24.01 7.07
C MET A 94 -7.19 -24.66 6.25
N LEU A 95 -5.96 -24.20 6.46
CA LEU A 95 -4.75 -24.78 5.91
C LEU A 95 -4.15 -25.75 6.92
N ARG A 96 -3.60 -26.86 6.45
CA ARG A 96 -2.87 -27.79 7.32
C ARG A 96 -1.42 -27.33 7.44
N LEU A 97 -1.09 -26.59 8.47
CA LEU A 97 0.27 -26.14 8.74
C LEU A 97 1.26 -27.32 8.93
N SER A 98 0.78 -28.49 9.33
CA SER A 98 1.62 -29.69 9.52
C SER A 98 2.26 -30.25 8.24
N ASP A 99 1.75 -29.85 7.07
CA ASP A 99 2.26 -30.33 5.78
C ASP A 99 3.12 -29.29 5.05
N LEU A 100 3.28 -28.10 5.64
CA LEU A 100 4.16 -27.05 5.13
C LEU A 100 5.51 -27.11 5.87
N LYS A 101 6.58 -27.00 5.09
CA LYS A 101 7.95 -26.85 5.59
C LYS A 101 8.44 -25.43 5.30
N ALA A 102 9.01 -24.79 6.29
CA ALA A 102 9.73 -23.53 6.10
C ALA A 102 11.10 -23.83 5.47
N ILE A 103 11.36 -23.21 4.33
CA ILE A 103 12.62 -23.33 3.59
C ILE A 103 13.19 -21.94 3.44
N THR A 104 14.43 -21.74 3.84
CA THR A 104 15.19 -20.53 3.57
C THR A 104 16.19 -20.80 2.46
N VAL A 105 16.06 -20.10 1.34
CA VAL A 105 17.02 -20.14 0.23
C VAL A 105 17.97 -18.97 0.35
N ARG A 106 19.27 -19.26 0.46
CA ARG A 106 20.33 -18.25 0.59
C ARG A 106 21.18 -18.20 -0.67
N THR A 107 21.33 -17.02 -1.25
CA THR A 107 22.22 -16.77 -2.40
C THR A 107 23.68 -16.57 -1.94
N LEU A 108 24.63 -16.70 -2.87
CA LEU A 108 26.04 -16.40 -2.62
C LEU A 108 26.32 -14.95 -2.22
N CYS A 109 25.45 -14.01 -2.62
CA CYS A 109 25.53 -12.61 -2.20
C CYS A 109 24.90 -12.33 -0.84
N GLY A 110 24.42 -13.37 -0.13
CA GLY A 110 23.83 -13.27 1.20
C GLY A 110 22.34 -12.91 1.24
N GLN A 111 21.66 -12.84 0.08
CA GLN A 111 20.20 -12.68 0.05
C GLN A 111 19.53 -13.97 0.53
N GLU A 112 18.47 -13.81 1.32
CA GLU A 112 17.66 -14.92 1.83
C GLU A 112 16.22 -14.79 1.35
N PHE A 113 15.67 -15.90 0.88
CA PHE A 113 14.25 -16.01 0.48
C PHE A 113 13.59 -17.07 1.36
N GLY A 114 12.57 -16.68 2.12
CA GLY A 114 11.77 -17.59 2.93
C GLY A 114 10.55 -18.10 2.16
N PHE A 115 10.38 -19.43 2.14
CA PHE A 115 9.21 -20.06 1.50
C PHE A 115 8.57 -21.06 2.46
N TYR A 116 7.23 -21.10 2.43
CA TYR A 116 6.48 -22.21 3.00
C TYR A 116 6.06 -23.15 1.87
N VAL A 117 6.62 -24.34 1.84
CA VAL A 117 6.42 -25.31 0.76
C VAL A 117 5.84 -26.61 1.32
N GLU A 118 4.87 -27.18 0.61
CA GLU A 118 4.35 -28.49 0.97
C GLU A 118 5.45 -29.54 0.88
N LYS A 119 5.54 -30.40 1.87
CA LYS A 119 6.54 -31.49 1.91
C LYS A 119 6.46 -32.45 0.70
N THR A 120 5.30 -32.55 0.06
CA THR A 120 5.07 -33.36 -1.15
C THR A 120 5.50 -32.69 -2.45
N ARG A 121 5.94 -31.44 -2.41
CA ARG A 121 6.50 -30.74 -3.57
C ARG A 121 7.94 -31.10 -3.81
N ASN A 122 8.39 -30.91 -5.04
CA ASN A 122 9.76 -31.16 -5.44
C ASN A 122 10.62 -29.87 -5.51
N VAL A 123 11.91 -30.03 -5.62
CA VAL A 123 12.90 -28.95 -5.73
C VAL A 123 12.64 -28.04 -6.93
N GLY A 124 12.18 -28.58 -8.06
CA GLY A 124 11.80 -27.80 -9.25
C GLY A 124 10.69 -26.79 -8.94
N TYR A 125 9.76 -27.10 -8.05
CA TYR A 125 8.74 -26.16 -7.59
C TYR A 125 9.35 -25.01 -6.79
N VAL A 126 10.34 -25.27 -5.95
CA VAL A 126 11.07 -24.22 -5.21
C VAL A 126 11.82 -23.30 -6.16
N LYS A 127 12.48 -23.83 -7.19
CA LYS A 127 13.11 -23.02 -8.25
C LYS A 127 12.10 -22.10 -8.95
N GLN A 128 10.90 -22.60 -9.27
CA GLN A 128 9.85 -21.76 -9.84
C GLN A 128 9.39 -20.64 -8.90
N LEU A 129 9.32 -20.89 -7.59
CA LEU A 129 9.00 -19.84 -6.60
C LEU A 129 10.10 -18.77 -6.55
N ILE A 130 11.37 -19.18 -6.58
CA ILE A 130 12.52 -18.26 -6.61
C ILE A 130 12.46 -17.39 -7.87
N ALA A 131 12.21 -17.99 -9.05
CA ALA A 131 12.10 -17.25 -10.30
C ALA A 131 10.95 -16.23 -10.30
N ARG A 132 9.83 -16.55 -9.65
CA ARG A 132 8.69 -15.63 -9.51
C ARG A 132 8.98 -14.47 -8.56
N GLN A 133 9.74 -14.69 -7.50
CA GLN A 133 10.13 -13.63 -6.55
C GLN A 133 11.32 -12.79 -7.04
N GLY A 134 12.19 -13.36 -7.88
CA GLY A 134 13.42 -12.73 -8.36
C GLY A 134 13.25 -11.79 -9.56
N GLN A 135 12.01 -11.38 -9.92
CA GLN A 135 11.72 -10.41 -11.00
C GLN A 135 12.47 -10.66 -12.32
N GLY A 136 12.54 -11.92 -12.77
CA GLY A 136 13.09 -12.23 -14.09
C GLY A 136 14.63 -12.13 -14.23
N PHE A 137 15.36 -11.92 -13.14
CA PHE A 137 16.83 -11.87 -13.16
C PHE A 137 17.50 -13.26 -13.12
N PHE A 138 16.72 -14.34 -12.97
CA PHE A 138 17.25 -15.69 -12.86
C PHE A 138 16.74 -16.55 -14.02
N ASP A 139 17.64 -16.84 -14.97
CA ASP A 139 17.38 -17.90 -15.95
C ASP A 139 17.48 -19.25 -15.21
N LEU A 140 16.38 -19.99 -15.14
CA LEU A 140 16.24 -21.20 -14.29
C LEU A 140 17.20 -22.34 -14.70
N GLU A 141 17.70 -22.32 -15.94
CA GLU A 141 18.56 -23.37 -16.48
C GLU A 141 20.00 -23.31 -15.94
N ASP A 142 20.45 -22.14 -15.43
CA ASP A 142 21.81 -21.91 -14.97
C ASP A 142 21.96 -21.93 -13.43
N HIS A 143 20.90 -22.33 -12.68
CA HIS A 143 20.91 -22.27 -11.22
C HIS A 143 20.76 -23.66 -10.59
N GLU A 144 21.65 -23.98 -9.66
CA GLU A 144 21.54 -25.16 -8.81
C GLU A 144 21.18 -24.79 -7.37
N LEU A 145 20.27 -25.55 -6.79
CA LEU A 145 20.01 -25.54 -5.36
C LEU A 145 20.90 -26.59 -4.70
N VAL A 146 21.62 -26.21 -3.66
CA VAL A 146 22.55 -27.06 -2.92
C VAL A 146 22.15 -27.12 -1.45
N TRP A 147 22.11 -28.30 -0.88
CA TRP A 147 21.87 -28.57 0.53
C TRP A 147 22.93 -29.55 1.06
N GLU A 148 23.57 -29.21 2.18
CA GLU A 148 24.66 -30.00 2.79
C GLU A 148 25.76 -30.40 1.77
N ASP A 149 26.17 -29.46 0.90
CA ASP A 149 27.17 -29.63 -0.17
C ASP A 149 26.74 -30.58 -1.31
N GLU A 150 25.47 -31.02 -1.33
CA GLU A 150 24.93 -31.87 -2.40
C GLU A 150 23.99 -31.03 -3.31
N ALA A 151 24.17 -31.11 -4.63
CA ALA A 151 23.28 -30.50 -5.59
C ALA A 151 21.92 -31.21 -5.61
N LEU A 152 20.84 -30.44 -5.48
CA LEU A 152 19.49 -30.99 -5.40
C LEU A 152 18.91 -31.19 -6.82
N GLU A 153 18.53 -32.40 -7.15
CA GLU A 153 17.80 -32.71 -8.37
C GLU A 153 16.37 -32.17 -8.32
N ASP A 154 15.86 -31.66 -9.46
CA ASP A 154 14.54 -31.05 -9.56
C ASP A 154 13.38 -31.95 -9.14
N GLN A 155 13.52 -33.25 -9.28
CA GLN A 155 12.50 -34.24 -8.92
C GLN A 155 12.52 -34.66 -7.43
N ARG A 156 13.56 -34.28 -6.68
CA ARG A 156 13.68 -34.65 -5.25
C ARG A 156 12.58 -33.97 -4.44
N LEU A 157 11.92 -34.72 -3.55
CA LEU A 157 10.83 -34.20 -2.73
C LEU A 157 11.36 -33.37 -1.55
N ILE A 158 10.60 -32.36 -1.17
CA ILE A 158 10.95 -31.49 -0.04
C ILE A 158 10.97 -32.28 1.28
N GLU A 159 10.12 -33.30 1.45
CA GLU A 159 10.13 -34.14 2.65
C GLU A 159 11.42 -34.96 2.81
N ASP A 160 12.10 -35.30 1.72
CA ASP A 160 13.38 -36.02 1.75
C ASP A 160 14.55 -35.12 2.18
N ILE A 161 14.41 -33.81 1.99
CA ILE A 161 15.40 -32.79 2.32
C ILE A 161 15.14 -32.23 3.74
N CYS A 162 13.87 -31.96 4.05
CA CYS A 162 13.45 -31.30 5.28
C CYS A 162 12.95 -32.32 6.31
N LYS A 163 13.84 -33.07 6.94
CA LYS A 163 13.47 -33.92 8.07
C LYS A 163 13.11 -33.10 9.31
N ASP A 164 13.80 -31.97 9.52
CA ASP A 164 13.53 -31.00 10.59
C ASP A 164 12.88 -29.71 10.05
N ASN A 165 12.37 -28.86 10.93
CA ASN A 165 11.90 -27.51 10.56
C ASN A 165 13.12 -26.59 10.41
N ASP A 166 13.04 -25.59 9.50
CA ASP A 166 14.07 -24.56 9.25
C ASP A 166 15.31 -25.07 8.48
N VAL A 167 15.09 -25.62 7.29
CA VAL A 167 16.19 -26.02 6.40
C VAL A 167 16.65 -24.81 5.57
N VAL A 168 17.96 -24.57 5.57
CA VAL A 168 18.61 -23.57 4.72
C VAL A 168 19.18 -24.26 3.47
N ILE A 169 18.70 -23.82 2.29
CA ILE A 169 19.17 -24.30 0.98
C ILE A 169 20.00 -23.19 0.34
N HIS A 170 21.15 -23.52 -0.23
CA HIS A 170 22.00 -22.56 -0.93
C HIS A 170 21.70 -22.54 -2.44
N LEU A 171 21.49 -21.34 -2.99
CA LEU A 171 21.36 -21.13 -4.42
C LEU A 171 22.72 -20.80 -5.03
N LEU A 172 23.23 -21.69 -5.88
CA LEU A 172 24.46 -21.49 -6.63
C LEU A 172 24.14 -21.19 -8.09
N VAL A 173 24.82 -20.19 -8.66
CA VAL A 173 24.76 -19.90 -10.09
C VAL A 173 25.90 -20.64 -10.77
N ARG A 174 25.59 -21.56 -11.69
CA ARG A 174 26.59 -22.15 -12.57
C ARG A 174 26.98 -21.13 -13.64
N ILE A 175 28.21 -20.66 -13.63
CA ILE A 175 28.80 -19.95 -14.76
C ILE A 175 29.17 -21.03 -15.76
N SER A 176 28.34 -21.24 -16.80
CA SER A 176 28.70 -22.10 -17.91
C SER A 176 29.93 -21.56 -18.60
N ASP A 177 30.96 -22.40 -18.77
CA ASP A 177 32.17 -22.09 -19.54
C ASP A 177 31.85 -21.88 -21.03
N THR A 178 31.25 -20.77 -21.35
CA THR A 178 31.21 -20.25 -22.71
C THR A 178 32.53 -19.51 -22.97
N LYS A 179 33.38 -20.14 -23.78
CA LYS A 179 34.62 -19.55 -24.30
C LYS A 179 34.30 -18.21 -24.97
N VAL A 180 34.39 -17.13 -24.25
CA VAL A 180 34.46 -15.79 -24.83
C VAL A 180 35.91 -15.56 -25.26
N ARG A 181 36.14 -15.53 -26.57
CA ARG A 181 37.35 -15.00 -27.14
C ARG A 181 37.42 -13.50 -26.85
N THR A 182 38.07 -13.12 -25.80
CA THR A 182 38.47 -11.74 -25.54
C THR A 182 39.71 -11.43 -26.33
N LYS A 183 39.61 -10.47 -27.25
CA LYS A 183 40.78 -9.74 -27.74
C LYS A 183 41.25 -8.81 -26.58
N PRO A 184 42.54 -8.70 -26.33
CA PRO A 184 43.06 -7.81 -25.31
C PRO A 184 42.90 -6.36 -25.77
N VAL A 185 42.25 -5.55 -24.96
CA VAL A 185 42.38 -4.10 -24.98
C VAL A 185 43.12 -3.75 -23.71
N GLU A 186 44.39 -3.40 -23.88
CA GLU A 186 45.20 -2.70 -22.88
C GLU A 186 44.53 -1.35 -22.59
N ASN A 187 44.27 -1.09 -21.32
CA ASN A 187 44.44 0.23 -20.74
C ASN A 187 44.31 0.12 -19.21
N ASP A 188 45.39 0.43 -18.57
CA ASP A 188 45.59 0.61 -17.14
C ASP A 188 44.65 1.68 -16.58
N PHE A 189 43.95 1.33 -15.52
CA PHE A 189 43.51 2.29 -14.49
C PHE A 189 43.67 1.66 -13.12
N GLU A 190 44.81 1.96 -12.50
CA GLU A 190 44.98 1.82 -11.06
C GLU A 190 44.14 2.88 -10.33
N LEU A 191 43.27 2.41 -9.44
CA LEU A 191 42.65 3.25 -8.42
C LEU A 191 43.40 3.03 -7.12
N SER A 192 44.39 3.90 -6.86
CA SER A 192 45.01 4.03 -5.57
C SER A 192 44.26 5.04 -4.72
N ILE A 193 43.75 4.59 -3.58
CA ILE A 193 43.27 5.43 -2.50
C ILE A 193 44.45 5.64 -1.55
N GLU A 194 45.09 6.81 -1.61
CA GLU A 194 45.98 7.27 -0.55
C GLU A 194 45.35 8.46 0.15
N GLY A 195 45.08 8.26 1.44
CA GLY A 195 44.85 9.36 2.37
C GLY A 195 46.18 9.79 2.96
N SER A 196 46.53 11.05 2.84
CA SER A 196 47.59 11.63 3.65
C SER A 196 47.25 13.04 4.09
N PHE A 197 47.24 13.18 5.41
CA PHE A 197 47.33 14.46 6.09
C PHE A 197 48.72 15.04 5.89
N THR A 198 48.85 16.31 5.50
CA THR A 198 50.04 17.11 5.79
C THR A 198 49.66 18.52 6.19
N HIS A 199 50.11 18.87 7.36
CA HIS A 199 50.42 20.24 7.82
C HIS A 199 51.39 20.91 6.86
N ASP A 200 51.22 22.21 6.62
CA ASP A 200 52.23 23.30 6.71
C ASP A 200 51.75 24.53 5.93
N THR A 201 51.82 25.57 6.54
CA THR A 201 52.61 26.77 6.76
C THR A 201 51.94 28.04 6.26
N VAL A 202 51.86 28.96 7.19
CA VAL A 202 51.55 30.40 7.06
C VAL A 202 52.67 31.13 6.33
N PRO A 203 52.38 32.22 5.62
CA PRO A 203 53.16 33.42 5.89
C PRO A 203 52.30 34.65 6.22
N ASN A 204 52.86 35.40 7.19
CA ASN A 204 52.48 36.72 7.64
C ASN A 204 52.51 37.79 6.54
N LEU A 205 51.58 38.76 6.62
CA LEU A 205 51.89 40.18 6.39
C LEU A 205 50.88 41.10 7.12
N ALA A 206 51.48 41.79 8.06
CA ALA A 206 51.30 43.14 8.61
C ALA A 206 49.96 43.83 8.74
N ALA A 207 49.76 44.17 9.98
CA ALA A 207 48.94 45.13 10.68
C ALA A 207 48.56 46.45 9.94
N ASP A 208 47.29 46.90 10.22
CA ASP A 208 47.07 48.21 10.82
C ASP A 208 45.69 48.38 11.42
N GLN A 209 45.68 48.77 12.65
CA GLN A 209 44.77 49.55 13.49
C GLN A 209 43.28 49.70 13.15
N LEU A 210 42.42 49.27 14.07
CA LEU A 210 41.36 50.09 14.68
C LEU A 210 40.72 49.32 15.88
N GLY A 211 40.42 50.05 16.93
CA GLY A 211 40.24 49.70 18.31
C GLY A 211 39.11 48.70 18.72
N PRO A 212 39.03 48.34 20.01
CA PRO A 212 38.28 47.19 20.49
C PRO A 212 36.80 47.52 20.71
N VAL A 213 35.93 46.89 19.89
CA VAL A 213 34.51 46.73 20.23
C VAL A 213 34.39 45.41 20.99
N SER A 214 34.14 45.52 22.29
CA SER A 214 33.88 44.40 23.18
C SER A 214 32.52 43.77 22.81
N ILE A 215 32.53 42.73 21.97
CA ILE A 215 31.37 41.85 21.81
C ILE A 215 31.55 40.72 22.82
N THR A 216 30.83 40.82 23.91
CA THR A 216 30.63 39.72 24.84
C THR A 216 29.85 38.61 24.10
N ASN A 217 30.56 37.67 23.51
CA ASN A 217 30.01 36.40 23.09
C ASN A 217 29.54 35.66 24.36
N LYS A 218 28.28 35.85 24.71
CA LYS A 218 27.56 34.87 25.52
C LYS A 218 27.50 33.60 24.66
N VAL A 219 28.46 32.72 24.84
CA VAL A 219 28.32 31.32 24.48
C VAL A 219 27.14 30.82 25.27
N LEU A 220 25.97 30.76 24.62
CA LEU A 220 24.85 29.94 25.07
C LEU A 220 25.39 28.52 25.09
N LYS A 221 25.84 28.07 26.27
CA LYS A 221 26.00 26.64 26.55
C LYS A 221 24.68 26.00 26.11
N ARG A 222 24.67 25.29 24.96
CA ARG A 222 23.64 24.36 24.65
C ARG A 222 23.52 23.44 25.87
N SER A 223 22.45 23.62 26.62
CA SER A 223 22.06 22.65 27.65
C SER A 223 21.92 21.32 26.92
N VAL A 224 22.72 20.35 27.30
CA VAL A 224 22.55 18.95 26.95
C VAL A 224 21.07 18.64 27.27
N LEU A 225 20.33 18.20 26.27
CA LEU A 225 18.93 17.80 26.43
C LEU A 225 18.91 16.68 27.47
N THR A 226 18.53 17.03 28.69
CA THR A 226 18.33 16.10 29.82
C THR A 226 16.94 15.48 29.78
N ARG A 227 16.17 15.65 28.68
CA ARG A 227 14.86 15.06 28.52
C ARG A 227 14.98 13.68 27.92
N GLU A 228 14.39 12.68 28.54
CA GLU A 228 14.36 11.30 28.08
C GLU A 228 13.40 11.11 26.88
N PHE A 229 12.61 12.11 26.53
CA PHE A 229 11.64 12.11 25.44
C PHE A 229 11.55 13.49 24.79
N LEU A 230 11.10 13.51 23.55
CA LEU A 230 10.79 14.71 22.76
C LEU A 230 9.53 14.41 21.95
N LEU A 231 8.62 15.37 21.85
CA LEU A 231 7.51 15.35 20.89
C LEU A 231 7.27 16.78 20.41
N GLU A 232 7.56 17.05 19.15
CA GLU A 232 7.41 18.38 18.55
C GLU A 232 6.82 18.26 17.13
N PRO A 233 5.83 19.11 16.78
CA PRO A 233 5.31 19.13 15.41
C PRO A 233 6.36 19.65 14.41
N VAL A 234 6.34 19.12 13.19
CA VAL A 234 7.21 19.53 12.10
C VAL A 234 6.43 20.42 11.14
N PHE A 235 6.70 21.73 11.18
CA PHE A 235 6.14 22.68 10.22
C PHE A 235 7.26 23.39 9.47
N LYS A 236 7.14 23.48 8.15
CA LYS A 236 8.08 24.29 7.33
C LYS A 236 7.84 25.81 7.49
N ASN A 237 6.62 26.19 7.91
CA ASN A 237 6.25 27.59 8.06
C ASN A 237 5.70 27.84 9.45
N SER A 238 6.33 28.72 10.20
CA SER A 238 5.92 29.11 11.57
C SER A 238 4.57 29.87 11.64
N SER A 239 4.02 30.26 10.50
CA SER A 239 2.71 30.97 10.43
C SER A 239 1.51 30.00 10.35
N ILE A 240 1.73 28.67 10.33
CA ILE A 240 0.65 27.70 10.27
C ILE A 240 -0.02 27.63 11.63
N ILE A 241 -1.31 27.94 11.67
CA ILE A 241 -2.14 27.75 12.87
C ILE A 241 -2.43 26.24 12.98
N ILE A 242 -2.05 25.67 14.12
CA ILE A 242 -2.31 24.26 14.43
C ILE A 242 -3.78 24.13 14.81
N PRO A 243 -4.55 23.23 14.17
CA PRO A 243 -5.93 22.95 14.58
C PRO A 243 -5.99 22.52 16.04
N PRO A 244 -7.02 22.96 16.81
CA PRO A 244 -7.18 22.56 18.22
C PRO A 244 -7.10 21.04 18.43
N VAL A 245 -7.75 20.26 17.57
CA VAL A 245 -7.73 18.78 17.65
C VAL A 245 -6.31 18.19 17.50
N ILE A 246 -5.46 18.80 16.68
CA ILE A 246 -4.05 18.40 16.53
C ILE A 246 -3.24 18.84 17.75
N GLN A 247 -3.52 20.01 18.30
CA GLN A 247 -2.84 20.49 19.50
C GLN A 247 -3.18 19.60 20.72
N GLU A 248 -4.43 19.21 20.88
CA GLU A 248 -4.89 18.27 21.90
C GLU A 248 -4.20 16.90 21.74
N LEU A 249 -4.19 16.36 20.51
CA LEU A 249 -3.50 15.10 20.18
C LEU A 249 -2.03 15.11 20.63
N ILE A 250 -1.30 16.19 20.31
CA ILE A 250 0.11 16.34 20.69
C ILE A 250 0.24 16.44 22.21
N THR A 251 -0.63 17.22 22.86
CA THR A 251 -0.60 17.45 24.31
C THR A 251 -0.85 16.16 25.08
N ASP A 252 -1.91 15.42 24.75
CA ASP A 252 -2.25 14.16 25.41
C ASP A 252 -1.14 13.12 25.27
N THR A 253 -0.55 13.03 24.05
CA THR A 253 0.56 12.12 23.80
C THR A 253 1.81 12.52 24.60
N LEU A 254 2.10 13.82 24.66
CA LEU A 254 3.25 14.34 25.41
C LEU A 254 3.09 14.09 26.91
N GLU A 255 1.90 14.34 27.46
CA GLU A 255 1.61 14.07 28.87
C GLU A 255 1.79 12.59 29.24
N GLY A 256 1.41 11.68 28.35
CA GLY A 256 1.65 10.25 28.51
C GLY A 256 3.14 9.92 28.60
N LEU A 257 3.95 10.47 27.70
CA LEU A 257 5.41 10.32 27.72
C LEU A 257 6.03 10.93 28.99
N GLU A 258 5.54 12.10 29.44
CA GLU A 258 6.01 12.78 30.67
C GLU A 258 5.72 11.96 31.93
N LYS A 259 4.67 11.16 31.94
CA LYS A 259 4.34 10.22 33.03
C LYS A 259 5.16 8.92 32.97
N GLY A 260 6.00 8.75 31.95
CA GLY A 260 6.85 7.58 31.75
C GLY A 260 6.17 6.42 31.03
N HIS A 261 4.99 6.64 30.42
CA HIS A 261 4.34 5.63 29.58
C HIS A 261 5.09 5.49 28.25
N LYS A 262 5.76 4.34 28.06
CA LYS A 262 6.57 4.08 26.89
C LYS A 262 5.70 3.71 25.69
N PRO A 263 6.07 4.16 24.48
CA PRO A 263 5.45 3.69 23.23
C PRO A 263 5.45 2.17 23.13
N ILE A 264 4.33 1.60 22.72
CA ILE A 264 4.15 0.15 22.56
C ILE A 264 4.15 -0.18 21.07
N ARG A 265 5.13 -0.95 20.62
CA ARG A 265 5.20 -1.34 19.21
C ARG A 265 4.04 -2.27 18.86
N SER A 266 3.32 -1.95 17.77
CA SER A 266 2.27 -2.81 17.21
C SER A 266 2.87 -4.12 16.69
N SER A 267 2.16 -5.21 16.87
CA SER A 267 2.45 -6.51 16.24
C SER A 267 2.02 -6.56 14.78
N GLU A 268 1.14 -5.67 14.36
CA GLU A 268 0.54 -5.63 13.04
C GLU A 268 1.30 -4.70 12.08
N GLY A 269 1.06 -4.90 10.78
CA GLY A 269 1.63 -4.11 9.70
C GLY A 269 3.07 -4.49 9.34
N SER A 270 3.52 -3.98 8.19
CA SER A 270 4.85 -4.23 7.59
C SER A 270 5.91 -3.20 8.00
N GLY A 271 5.52 -2.08 8.63
CA GLY A 271 6.37 -1.02 9.15
C GLY A 271 6.43 -0.99 10.67
N GLY A 272 7.18 -0.02 11.21
CA GLY A 272 7.13 0.35 12.62
C GLY A 272 5.90 1.24 12.89
N ALA A 273 5.06 0.81 13.83
CA ALA A 273 3.94 1.57 14.34
C ALA A 273 3.91 1.45 15.86
N TYR A 274 3.73 2.56 16.56
CA TYR A 274 3.80 2.62 18.02
C TYR A 274 2.54 3.24 18.59
N LEU A 275 1.87 2.49 19.46
CA LEU A 275 0.71 2.95 20.23
C LEU A 275 1.20 3.82 21.38
N MET A 276 0.68 5.03 21.48
CA MET A 276 1.00 6.00 22.52
C MET A 276 -0.16 6.09 23.52
N GLN A 277 0.17 6.17 24.81
CA GLN A 277 -0.81 6.18 25.88
C GLN A 277 -1.03 7.59 26.42
N ASP A 278 -2.20 7.82 27.02
CA ASP A 278 -2.51 9.04 27.78
C ASP A 278 -1.73 9.12 29.11
N SER A 279 -1.88 10.23 29.82
CA SER A 279 -1.25 10.43 31.13
C SER A 279 -1.68 9.44 32.23
N SER A 280 -2.78 8.70 32.02
CA SER A 280 -3.22 7.63 32.91
C SER A 280 -2.58 6.27 32.61
N GLY A 281 -2.03 6.06 31.39
CA GLY A 281 -1.52 4.79 30.91
C GLY A 281 -2.60 3.74 30.63
N LEU A 282 -3.88 4.15 30.63
CA LEU A 282 -5.01 3.24 30.46
C LEU A 282 -5.64 3.29 29.04
N LYS A 283 -5.37 4.36 28.30
CA LYS A 283 -5.96 4.58 26.98
C LYS A 283 -4.88 4.88 25.97
N TYR A 284 -5.05 4.33 24.76
CA TYR A 284 -4.29 4.78 23.61
C TYR A 284 -4.89 6.08 23.07
N VAL A 285 -4.03 7.06 22.80
CA VAL A 285 -4.41 8.39 22.29
C VAL A 285 -3.91 8.62 20.87
N SER A 286 -2.77 8.02 20.52
CA SER A 286 -2.20 8.18 19.18
C SER A 286 -1.41 6.96 18.72
N VAL A 287 -1.14 6.95 17.40
CA VAL A 287 -0.26 5.99 16.74
C VAL A 287 0.86 6.78 16.07
N PHE A 288 2.11 6.49 16.39
CA PHE A 288 3.28 7.08 15.78
C PHE A 288 3.91 6.11 14.77
N LYS A 289 4.12 6.57 13.53
CA LYS A 289 4.72 5.79 12.45
C LYS A 289 5.99 6.51 11.94
N PRO A 290 7.20 6.06 12.36
CA PRO A 290 8.47 6.67 11.94
C PRO A 290 8.77 6.43 10.45
N THR A 291 9.29 7.43 9.75
CA THR A 291 9.64 7.34 8.33
C THR A 291 10.80 6.37 8.05
N ASP A 292 11.74 6.27 8.98
CA ASP A 292 12.89 5.38 8.88
C ASP A 292 12.58 3.91 9.19
N GLU A 293 11.36 3.64 9.72
CA GLU A 293 10.86 2.30 10.01
C GLU A 293 9.76 1.85 9.02
N GLU A 294 9.50 2.63 7.96
CA GLU A 294 8.58 2.23 6.90
C GLU A 294 9.00 0.90 6.25
N PRO A 295 8.09 0.18 5.57
CA PRO A 295 8.48 -0.99 4.79
C PRO A 295 9.63 -0.66 3.83
N MET A 296 10.64 -1.51 3.79
CA MET A 296 11.86 -1.37 2.99
C MET A 296 12.77 -0.18 3.40
N ALA A 297 12.49 0.50 4.50
CA ALA A 297 13.37 1.53 5.06
C ALA A 297 14.53 0.91 5.85
N ILE A 298 15.58 1.73 6.06
CA ILE A 298 16.84 1.28 6.67
C ILE A 298 16.68 0.70 8.08
N ASN A 299 15.73 1.21 8.85
CA ASN A 299 15.46 0.78 10.21
C ASN A 299 14.13 0.01 10.33
N ASN A 300 13.68 -0.64 9.24
CA ASN A 300 12.46 -1.41 9.29
C ASN A 300 12.54 -2.54 10.34
N PRO A 301 11.65 -2.57 11.37
CA PRO A 301 11.75 -3.51 12.48
C PRO A 301 11.24 -4.93 12.13
N ARG A 302 10.73 -5.13 10.90
CA ARG A 302 10.25 -6.42 10.39
C ARG A 302 11.30 -7.16 9.57
N GLY A 303 12.47 -6.53 9.35
CA GLY A 303 13.53 -7.15 8.58
C GLY A 303 13.26 -7.25 7.08
N LEU A 304 12.36 -6.42 6.54
CA LEU A 304 12.18 -6.32 5.09
C LEU A 304 13.47 -5.80 4.45
N HIS A 305 13.76 -6.28 3.24
CA HIS A 305 14.93 -5.82 2.49
C HIS A 305 14.85 -4.32 2.23
N ILE A 306 16.01 -3.66 2.30
CA ILE A 306 16.12 -2.21 2.06
C ILE A 306 15.92 -1.94 0.57
N SER A 307 15.13 -0.92 0.24
CA SER A 307 14.95 -0.49 -1.14
C SER A 307 16.24 0.10 -1.71
N VAL A 308 16.72 -0.42 -2.83
CA VAL A 308 17.97 0.00 -3.47
C VAL A 308 17.78 1.29 -4.26
N ASP A 309 16.62 1.45 -4.90
CA ASP A 309 16.27 2.60 -5.76
C ASP A 309 15.37 3.62 -5.04
N GLY A 310 15.02 3.33 -3.79
CA GLY A 310 14.12 4.14 -2.98
C GLY A 310 12.64 3.97 -3.35
N GLU A 311 12.27 3.02 -4.22
CA GLU A 311 10.86 2.68 -4.47
C GLU A 311 10.27 1.99 -3.24
N GLY A 312 9.03 2.32 -2.90
CA GLY A 312 8.30 1.70 -1.80
C GLY A 312 7.76 0.33 -2.15
N LEU A 313 7.11 -0.32 -1.18
CA LEU A 313 6.50 -1.65 -1.38
C LEU A 313 5.42 -1.65 -2.49
N LYS A 314 4.73 -0.53 -2.69
CA LYS A 314 3.76 -0.34 -3.77
C LYS A 314 4.36 0.54 -4.86
N LYS A 315 4.10 0.17 -6.12
CA LYS A 315 4.60 0.88 -7.29
C LYS A 315 4.21 2.36 -7.30
N GLY A 316 5.16 3.21 -7.68
CA GLY A 316 4.93 4.65 -7.70
C GLY A 316 4.97 5.33 -6.33
N THR A 317 5.26 4.61 -5.25
CA THR A 317 5.50 5.18 -3.92
C THR A 317 7.00 5.18 -3.60
N ARG A 318 7.42 5.94 -2.61
CA ARG A 318 8.82 6.01 -2.18
C ARG A 318 8.95 5.76 -0.68
N VAL A 319 9.97 5.01 -0.30
CA VAL A 319 10.37 4.82 1.09
C VAL A 319 10.66 6.17 1.75
N GLY A 320 10.24 6.35 2.98
CA GLY A 320 10.35 7.59 3.74
C GLY A 320 9.29 8.65 3.43
N GLN A 321 8.33 8.36 2.54
CA GLN A 321 7.22 9.25 2.21
C GLN A 321 5.85 8.77 2.72
N GLY A 322 5.76 7.60 3.32
CA GLY A 322 4.49 7.06 3.84
C GLY A 322 3.87 7.97 4.88
N ALA A 323 4.66 8.45 5.83
CA ALA A 323 4.18 9.39 6.85
C ALA A 323 3.64 10.71 6.26
N LEU A 324 4.26 11.24 5.17
CA LEU A 324 3.75 12.43 4.47
C LEU A 324 2.40 12.14 3.80
N ARG A 325 2.22 10.94 3.23
CA ARG A 325 0.97 10.50 2.59
C ARG A 325 -0.15 10.32 3.60
N GLU A 326 0.14 9.82 4.79
CA GLU A 326 -0.80 9.76 5.92
C GLU A 326 -1.32 11.16 6.29
N VAL A 327 -0.42 12.12 6.43
CA VAL A 327 -0.77 13.52 6.74
C VAL A 327 -1.54 14.16 5.57
N ALA A 328 -1.14 13.89 4.33
CA ALA A 328 -1.83 14.40 3.15
C ALA A 328 -3.27 13.86 3.07
N ALA A 329 -3.49 12.59 3.36
CA ALA A 329 -4.84 12.01 3.37
C ALA A 329 -5.76 12.74 4.37
N TYR A 330 -5.26 13.06 5.56
CA TYR A 330 -6.00 13.87 6.53
C TYR A 330 -6.26 15.30 6.04
N ILE A 331 -5.25 15.96 5.46
CA ILE A 331 -5.39 17.33 4.95
C ILE A 331 -6.39 17.39 3.79
N LEU A 332 -6.36 16.41 2.90
CA LEU A 332 -7.21 16.35 1.70
C LEU A 332 -8.59 15.74 1.95
N ASP A 333 -8.83 15.13 3.10
CA ASP A 333 -10.18 14.75 3.52
C ASP A 333 -10.97 15.99 3.95
N HIS A 334 -11.48 16.73 2.96
CA HIS A 334 -12.20 17.98 3.20
C HIS A 334 -13.55 17.76 3.88
N PRO A 335 -13.99 18.70 4.74
CA PRO A 335 -15.35 18.67 5.29
C PRO A 335 -16.42 18.82 4.19
N ARG A 336 -17.64 18.35 4.46
CA ARG A 336 -18.78 18.48 3.52
C ARG A 336 -19.07 19.92 3.08
N LYS A 337 -18.77 20.90 3.92
CA LYS A 337 -19.06 22.33 3.67
C LYS A 337 -17.99 23.07 2.86
N GLY A 338 -17.02 22.35 2.32
CA GLY A 338 -16.02 22.94 1.45
C GLY A 338 -14.58 22.57 1.80
N CYS A 339 -13.64 23.15 1.07
CA CYS A 339 -12.22 22.86 1.22
C CYS A 339 -11.72 23.19 2.64
N ARG A 340 -10.87 22.34 3.20
CA ARG A 340 -10.22 22.55 4.48
C ARG A 340 -9.25 23.73 4.37
N THR A 341 -9.65 24.86 4.92
CA THR A 341 -8.84 26.08 4.95
C THR A 341 -8.28 26.30 6.35
N SER A 342 -7.39 27.29 6.50
CA SER A 342 -6.81 27.65 7.81
C SER A 342 -7.86 28.03 8.87
N ASN A 343 -9.06 28.41 8.47
CA ASN A 343 -10.11 28.89 9.35
C ASN A 343 -11.18 27.85 9.71
N ASN A 344 -11.25 26.69 8.98
CA ASN A 344 -12.29 25.67 9.16
C ASN A 344 -11.67 24.33 9.62
N ASN A 345 -10.69 24.38 10.51
CA ASN A 345 -9.89 23.21 10.91
C ASN A 345 -10.59 22.27 11.94
N GLU A 346 -11.80 22.61 12.39
CA GLU A 346 -12.50 21.87 13.47
C GLU A 346 -13.50 20.84 12.94
N GLU A 347 -13.88 20.92 11.66
CA GLU A 347 -14.87 19.99 11.10
C GLU A 347 -14.19 18.67 10.70
N GLN A 348 -14.84 17.55 11.03
CA GLN A 348 -14.45 16.23 10.55
C GLN A 348 -14.45 16.17 9.04
N GLY A 349 -13.45 15.49 8.47
CA GLY A 349 -13.40 15.23 7.02
C GLY A 349 -14.58 14.39 6.54
N PHE A 350 -14.85 14.44 5.25
CA PHE A 350 -15.97 13.73 4.62
C PHE A 350 -15.87 12.23 4.81
N ALA A 351 -14.68 11.65 4.62
CA ALA A 351 -14.42 10.22 4.80
C ALA A 351 -14.11 9.85 6.25
N GLY A 352 -13.79 10.83 7.10
CA GLY A 352 -13.48 10.62 8.50
C GLY A 352 -12.06 10.13 8.77
N VAL A 353 -11.08 10.52 7.94
CA VAL A 353 -9.66 10.24 8.20
C VAL A 353 -9.26 10.81 9.56
N PRO A 354 -8.65 10.01 10.45
CA PRO A 354 -8.24 10.46 11.77
C PRO A 354 -7.25 11.63 11.70
N PRO A 355 -7.34 12.60 12.64
CA PRO A 355 -6.39 13.70 12.74
C PRO A 355 -4.95 13.21 12.74
N THR A 356 -4.13 13.72 11.82
CA THR A 356 -2.77 13.24 11.58
C THR A 356 -1.82 14.41 11.34
N VAL A 357 -0.64 14.38 11.95
CA VAL A 357 0.37 15.43 11.86
C VAL A 357 1.78 14.87 11.80
N MET A 358 2.69 15.55 11.09
CA MET A 358 4.12 15.22 11.16
C MET A 358 4.74 15.71 12.47
N VAL A 359 5.47 14.83 13.15
CA VAL A 359 6.17 15.14 14.40
C VAL A 359 7.61 14.63 14.39
N LYS A 360 8.44 15.26 15.25
CA LYS A 360 9.69 14.70 15.75
C LYS A 360 9.40 14.06 17.08
N CYS A 361 9.78 12.82 17.24
CA CYS A 361 9.59 12.10 18.50
C CYS A 361 10.86 11.35 18.89
N MET A 362 11.19 11.35 20.17
CA MET A 362 12.34 10.63 20.71
C MET A 362 11.89 9.79 21.91
N SER A 363 12.17 8.49 21.85
CA SER A 363 11.94 7.54 22.95
C SER A 363 12.86 6.34 22.79
N GLU A 364 13.34 5.80 23.90
CA GLU A 364 14.14 4.57 23.91
C GLU A 364 13.35 3.32 23.46
N ALA A 365 12.01 3.40 23.48
CA ALA A 365 11.13 2.29 23.08
C ALA A 365 11.02 2.12 21.56
N PHE A 366 11.51 3.07 20.76
CA PHE A 366 11.56 2.92 19.31
C PHE A 366 12.64 1.93 18.87
N HIS A 367 12.56 1.50 17.63
CA HIS A 367 13.57 0.62 17.08
C HIS A 367 14.88 1.40 16.78
N HIS A 368 15.93 1.11 17.54
CA HIS A 368 17.27 1.69 17.40
C HIS A 368 18.29 0.58 17.14
N PRO A 369 18.59 0.21 15.89
CA PRO A 369 19.49 -0.90 15.56
C PRO A 369 20.89 -0.75 16.17
N GLU A 370 21.39 0.50 16.26
CA GLU A 370 22.71 0.83 16.84
C GLU A 370 22.66 1.07 18.37
N GLY A 371 21.52 0.87 18.98
CA GLY A 371 21.26 1.18 20.40
C GLY A 371 20.89 2.64 20.64
N TYR A 372 20.09 2.86 21.66
CA TYR A 372 19.62 4.19 22.09
C TYR A 372 20.72 4.91 22.91
N LYS A 373 21.05 6.13 22.51
CA LYS A 373 22.16 6.93 23.12
C LYS A 373 21.66 8.23 23.76
N ASN A 374 20.38 8.55 23.64
CA ASN A 374 19.76 9.80 24.06
C ASN A 374 20.44 11.05 23.44
N VAL A 375 20.66 10.98 22.14
CA VAL A 375 21.27 12.05 21.36
C VAL A 375 20.35 12.46 20.21
N SER A 376 20.67 13.54 19.54
CA SER A 376 19.85 14.06 18.43
C SER A 376 19.66 13.07 17.26
N SER A 377 20.55 12.09 17.11
CA SER A 377 20.40 11.01 16.12
C SER A 377 19.29 10.02 16.46
N ASP A 378 18.86 9.97 17.72
CA ASP A 378 17.77 9.07 18.17
C ASP A 378 16.38 9.69 17.98
N VAL A 379 16.31 10.94 17.48
CA VAL A 379 15.06 11.61 17.15
C VAL A 379 14.53 11.06 15.84
N LYS A 380 13.35 10.45 15.89
CA LYS A 380 12.63 9.96 14.71
C LYS A 380 11.63 11.00 14.22
N ILE A 381 11.46 11.06 12.91
CA ILE A 381 10.44 11.87 12.24
C ILE A 381 9.37 10.90 11.73
N GLY A 382 8.10 11.23 11.92
CA GLY A 382 7.01 10.36 11.46
C GLY A 382 5.66 11.04 11.56
N SER A 383 4.62 10.31 11.18
CA SER A 383 3.23 10.72 11.37
C SER A 383 2.74 10.31 12.76
N LEU A 384 2.08 11.24 13.43
CA LEU A 384 1.30 11.01 14.66
C LEU A 384 -0.17 11.10 14.29
N GLN A 385 -0.88 10.00 14.39
CA GLN A 385 -2.31 9.87 14.06
C GLN A 385 -3.12 9.63 15.31
N MET A 386 -4.27 10.27 15.44
CA MET A 386 -5.20 10.04 16.56
C MET A 386 -5.63 8.57 16.57
N PHE A 387 -5.58 7.96 17.76
CA PHE A 387 -6.08 6.60 17.95
C PHE A 387 -7.61 6.61 18.00
N MET A 388 -8.23 5.89 17.07
CA MET A 388 -9.68 5.78 16.99
C MET A 388 -10.19 4.55 17.74
N ARG A 389 -11.10 4.75 18.68
CA ARG A 389 -11.78 3.65 19.35
C ARG A 389 -12.62 2.88 18.35
N ASN A 390 -12.45 1.59 18.28
CA ASN A 390 -13.10 0.72 17.31
C ASN A 390 -13.50 -0.60 17.97
N ILE A 391 -14.30 -1.38 17.26
CA ILE A 391 -14.75 -2.74 17.65
C ILE A 391 -14.08 -3.82 16.79
N GLY A 392 -13.13 -3.46 15.93
CA GLY A 392 -12.41 -4.31 15.01
C GLY A 392 -12.27 -3.65 13.65
N SER A 393 -11.74 -4.38 12.68
CA SER A 393 -11.64 -3.94 11.29
C SER A 393 -12.75 -4.53 10.42
N CYS A 394 -12.92 -3.98 9.21
CA CYS A 394 -13.85 -4.56 8.25
C CYS A 394 -13.43 -5.97 7.76
N GLU A 395 -12.16 -6.34 7.95
CA GLU A 395 -11.66 -7.68 7.63
C GLU A 395 -12.32 -8.76 8.49
N ASP A 396 -12.65 -8.42 9.74
CA ASP A 396 -13.28 -9.33 10.70
C ASP A 396 -14.79 -9.43 10.53
N MET A 397 -15.38 -8.66 9.63
CA MET A 397 -16.83 -8.51 9.50
C MET A 397 -17.29 -8.70 8.06
N GLY A 398 -18.49 -9.28 7.88
CA GLY A 398 -19.11 -9.37 6.56
C GLY A 398 -19.55 -7.99 6.05
N PRO A 399 -19.29 -7.64 4.78
CA PRO A 399 -19.54 -6.29 4.27
C PRO A 399 -21.02 -5.92 4.17
N SER A 400 -21.94 -6.88 4.14
CA SER A 400 -23.39 -6.63 4.00
C SER A 400 -24.01 -5.78 5.13
N ALA A 401 -23.34 -5.72 6.30
CA ALA A 401 -23.80 -4.92 7.44
C ALA A 401 -23.31 -3.46 7.43
N PHE A 402 -22.45 -3.09 6.51
CA PHE A 402 -21.90 -1.73 6.46
C PHE A 402 -22.89 -0.76 5.83
N PRO A 403 -23.06 0.46 6.39
CA PRO A 403 -23.92 1.48 5.79
C PRO A 403 -23.39 1.92 4.41
N VAL A 404 -24.28 2.07 3.45
CA VAL A 404 -23.92 2.48 2.08
C VAL A 404 -23.14 3.79 2.08
N GLU A 405 -23.60 4.77 2.83
CA GLU A 405 -22.93 6.09 2.89
C GLU A 405 -21.51 5.99 3.44
N GLU A 406 -21.24 5.14 4.41
CA GLU A 406 -19.92 4.98 5.00
C GLU A 406 -18.92 4.39 3.98
N VAL A 407 -19.36 3.38 3.22
CA VAL A 407 -18.56 2.80 2.14
C VAL A 407 -18.35 3.83 1.01
N HIS A 408 -19.36 4.62 0.67
CA HIS A 408 -19.26 5.65 -0.36
C HIS A 408 -18.27 6.76 0.02
N LYS A 409 -18.24 7.21 1.27
CA LYS A 409 -17.25 8.19 1.75
C LYS A 409 -15.82 7.71 1.53
N ILE A 410 -15.54 6.45 1.90
CA ILE A 410 -14.23 5.83 1.74
C ILE A 410 -13.90 5.66 0.26
N SER A 411 -14.87 5.24 -0.56
CA SER A 411 -14.66 5.08 -2.01
C SER A 411 -14.26 6.39 -2.69
N VAL A 412 -14.87 7.51 -2.31
CA VAL A 412 -14.51 8.84 -2.82
C VAL A 412 -13.08 9.21 -2.44
N LEU A 413 -12.68 8.99 -1.19
CA LEU A 413 -11.33 9.26 -0.71
C LEU A 413 -10.29 8.42 -1.46
N ASP A 414 -10.51 7.11 -1.49
CA ASP A 414 -9.55 6.15 -2.06
C ASP A 414 -9.36 6.33 -3.57
N MET A 415 -10.45 6.54 -4.32
CA MET A 415 -10.36 6.81 -5.75
C MET A 415 -9.66 8.13 -6.03
N ARG A 416 -9.98 9.18 -5.27
CA ARG A 416 -9.34 10.49 -5.44
C ARG A 416 -7.86 10.46 -5.15
N LEU A 417 -7.46 9.82 -4.04
CA LEU A 417 -6.06 9.72 -3.61
C LEU A 417 -5.31 8.54 -4.24
N VAL A 418 -5.98 7.74 -5.07
CA VAL A 418 -5.42 6.55 -5.72
C VAL A 418 -4.73 5.64 -4.71
N ASN A 419 -5.48 5.19 -3.72
CA ASN A 419 -4.92 4.34 -2.67
C ASN A 419 -4.49 2.98 -3.26
N ALA A 420 -3.22 2.64 -3.13
CA ALA A 420 -2.66 1.40 -3.66
C ALA A 420 -2.75 0.22 -2.66
N ASP A 421 -3.36 0.43 -1.48
CA ASP A 421 -3.41 -0.59 -0.42
C ASP A 421 -4.69 -0.55 0.43
N ARG A 422 -5.85 -0.24 -0.19
CA ARG A 422 -7.11 -0.24 0.55
C ARG A 422 -7.68 -1.64 0.67
N HIS A 423 -7.16 -2.41 1.60
CA HIS A 423 -7.77 -3.67 2.03
C HIS A 423 -8.70 -3.44 3.25
N ALA A 424 -9.57 -4.42 3.53
CA ALA A 424 -10.57 -4.32 4.58
C ALA A 424 -9.98 -4.12 5.99
N GLY A 425 -8.77 -4.61 6.25
CA GLY A 425 -8.03 -4.39 7.49
C GLY A 425 -7.66 -2.92 7.74
N ASN A 426 -7.58 -2.10 6.67
CA ASN A 426 -7.31 -0.66 6.74
C ASN A 426 -8.58 0.19 6.87
N ILE A 427 -9.70 -0.43 7.26
CA ILE A 427 -10.97 0.23 7.58
C ILE A 427 -11.45 -0.25 8.94
N LEU A 428 -11.42 0.61 9.94
CA LEU A 428 -11.92 0.30 11.28
C LEU A 428 -13.44 0.45 11.33
N VAL A 429 -14.07 -0.36 12.17
CA VAL A 429 -15.50 -0.28 12.46
C VAL A 429 -15.70 0.30 13.85
N ALA A 430 -16.51 1.34 13.94
CA ALA A 430 -16.85 1.99 15.19
C ALA A 430 -18.37 2.19 15.32
N LYS A 431 -18.80 2.62 16.50
CA LYS A 431 -20.16 3.10 16.76
C LYS A 431 -20.12 4.57 17.09
N ASP A 432 -21.01 5.34 16.49
CA ASP A 432 -21.19 6.75 16.84
C ASP A 432 -21.98 6.85 18.14
N GLY A 433 -21.22 6.89 19.26
CA GLY A 433 -21.77 6.81 20.60
C GLY A 433 -22.20 5.40 21.04
N GLU A 434 -22.74 5.30 22.24
CA GLU A 434 -23.19 4.04 22.84
C GLU A 434 -24.49 3.55 22.17
N GLY A 435 -24.37 2.53 21.32
CA GLY A 435 -25.52 1.99 20.55
C GLY A 435 -25.90 2.79 19.28
N GLY A 436 -25.08 3.77 18.88
CA GLY A 436 -25.29 4.56 17.67
C GLY A 436 -25.06 3.79 16.34
N PRO A 437 -25.22 4.46 15.19
CA PRO A 437 -25.00 3.86 13.90
C PRO A 437 -23.53 3.40 13.73
N THR A 438 -23.35 2.43 12.82
CA THR A 438 -22.01 1.98 12.45
C THR A 438 -21.33 3.05 11.62
N VAL A 439 -20.09 3.37 11.98
CA VAL A 439 -19.21 4.30 11.26
C VAL A 439 -17.97 3.54 10.81
N LEU A 440 -17.52 3.80 9.59
CA LEU A 440 -16.30 3.26 9.04
C LEU A 440 -15.21 4.33 9.05
N ILE A 441 -14.02 3.96 9.54
CA ILE A 441 -12.89 4.88 9.71
C ILE A 441 -11.73 4.38 8.87
N PRO A 442 -11.36 5.07 7.77
CA PRO A 442 -10.22 4.71 6.96
C PRO A 442 -8.90 5.07 7.67
N ILE A 443 -7.98 4.12 7.71
CA ILE A 443 -6.64 4.28 8.27
C ILE A 443 -5.59 3.79 7.26
N ASP A 444 -4.33 3.96 7.58
CA ASP A 444 -3.17 3.48 6.81
C ASP A 444 -3.15 3.97 5.35
N HIS A 445 -2.88 5.28 5.20
CA HIS A 445 -2.84 5.97 3.90
C HIS A 445 -1.43 6.11 3.33
N GLY A 446 -0.46 5.36 3.85
CA GLY A 446 0.96 5.46 3.45
C GLY A 446 1.23 5.19 1.98
N TYR A 447 0.28 4.57 1.27
CA TYR A 447 0.37 4.25 -0.17
C TYR A 447 -0.61 5.04 -1.04
N CYS A 448 -1.15 6.16 -0.55
CA CYS A 448 -1.92 7.13 -1.34
C CYS A 448 -1.02 7.99 -2.22
N LEU A 449 -1.58 8.66 -3.23
CA LEU A 449 -0.88 9.60 -4.13
C LEU A 449 0.37 8.99 -4.79
N PRO A 450 0.28 7.82 -5.41
CA PRO A 450 1.40 7.20 -6.12
C PRO A 450 1.74 7.99 -7.39
N LYS A 451 2.81 7.60 -8.10
CA LYS A 451 3.18 8.14 -9.41
C LYS A 451 2.43 7.48 -10.58
N SER A 452 1.78 6.36 -10.35
CA SER A 452 1.06 5.58 -11.36
C SER A 452 -0.17 4.91 -10.77
N PHE A 453 -1.09 4.46 -11.63
CA PHE A 453 -2.28 3.70 -11.23
C PHE A 453 -2.02 2.19 -11.07
N GLU A 454 -0.80 1.71 -11.28
CA GLU A 454 -0.47 0.30 -11.44
C GLU A 454 -0.95 -0.60 -10.30
N ASP A 455 -0.72 -0.20 -9.06
CA ASP A 455 -1.08 -0.98 -7.86
C ASP A 455 -2.41 -0.53 -7.22
N CYS A 456 -3.18 0.31 -7.92
CA CYS A 456 -4.46 0.78 -7.40
C CYS A 456 -5.39 -0.41 -7.11
N THR A 457 -5.86 -0.52 -5.85
CA THR A 457 -6.71 -1.63 -5.41
C THR A 457 -7.60 -1.22 -4.25
N PHE A 458 -8.85 -1.70 -4.28
CA PHE A 458 -9.87 -1.37 -3.28
C PHE A 458 -10.71 -2.60 -2.96
N ASP A 459 -10.66 -3.12 -1.73
CA ASP A 459 -11.49 -4.24 -1.32
C ASP A 459 -12.99 -3.90 -1.33
N TRP A 460 -13.35 -2.66 -0.97
CA TRP A 460 -14.73 -2.18 -1.01
C TRP A 460 -15.35 -2.24 -2.42
N LEU A 461 -14.55 -2.30 -3.48
CA LEU A 461 -15.01 -2.42 -4.86
C LEU A 461 -15.95 -3.64 -5.04
N TYR A 462 -15.68 -4.69 -4.29
CA TYR A 462 -16.44 -5.94 -4.35
C TYR A 462 -17.59 -6.01 -3.34
N TRP A 463 -17.77 -4.97 -2.52
CA TRP A 463 -18.87 -4.92 -1.56
C TRP A 463 -20.18 -4.51 -2.23
N PRO A 464 -21.35 -5.01 -1.73
CA PRO A 464 -22.64 -4.69 -2.36
C PRO A 464 -22.91 -3.19 -2.41
N GLN A 465 -22.46 -2.42 -1.41
CA GLN A 465 -22.63 -0.98 -1.33
C GLN A 465 -21.96 -0.22 -2.48
N ALA A 466 -20.88 -0.74 -3.04
CA ALA A 466 -20.20 -0.10 -4.17
C ALA A 466 -21.05 -0.12 -5.46
N LYS A 467 -22.04 -0.98 -5.55
CA LYS A 467 -22.98 -1.08 -6.69
C LYS A 467 -24.17 -0.11 -6.58
N GLU A 468 -24.36 0.50 -5.41
CA GLU A 468 -25.38 1.51 -5.20
C GLU A 468 -24.93 2.88 -5.75
N PRO A 469 -25.86 3.69 -6.31
CA PRO A 469 -25.52 5.02 -6.80
C PRO A 469 -25.18 5.97 -5.66
N TYR A 470 -24.29 6.93 -5.92
CA TYR A 470 -23.99 8.00 -4.97
C TYR A 470 -25.22 8.82 -4.62
N SER A 471 -25.35 9.22 -3.36
CA SER A 471 -26.38 10.17 -2.94
C SER A 471 -26.15 11.56 -3.56
N PRO A 472 -27.20 12.40 -3.73
CA PRO A 472 -27.05 13.75 -4.24
C PRO A 472 -26.02 14.59 -3.45
N ASP A 473 -25.98 14.43 -2.13
CA ASP A 473 -25.03 15.13 -1.27
C ASP A 473 -23.58 14.69 -1.53
N THR A 474 -23.37 13.40 -1.74
CA THR A 474 -22.05 12.84 -2.12
C THR A 474 -21.64 13.36 -3.50
N ILE A 475 -22.54 13.40 -4.47
CA ILE A 475 -22.26 13.96 -5.81
C ILE A 475 -21.89 15.44 -5.70
N GLN A 476 -22.60 16.21 -4.89
CA GLN A 476 -22.28 17.62 -4.68
C GLN A 476 -20.89 17.80 -4.03
N TYR A 477 -20.55 16.97 -3.06
CA TYR A 477 -19.21 16.95 -2.47
C TYR A 477 -18.15 16.65 -3.53
N ILE A 478 -18.33 15.59 -4.34
CA ILE A 478 -17.40 15.23 -5.42
C ILE A 478 -17.19 16.39 -6.39
N LYS A 479 -18.26 17.10 -6.77
CA LYS A 479 -18.18 18.27 -7.66
C LYS A 479 -17.42 19.45 -7.07
N SER A 480 -17.36 19.57 -5.75
CA SER A 480 -16.64 20.64 -5.06
C SER A 480 -15.12 20.40 -4.96
N LEU A 481 -14.63 19.20 -5.28
CA LEU A 481 -13.22 18.85 -5.19
C LEU A 481 -12.39 19.55 -6.28
N ASN A 482 -11.20 20.02 -5.93
CA ASN A 482 -10.30 20.72 -6.85
C ASN A 482 -8.85 20.29 -6.61
N ALA A 483 -8.32 19.52 -7.54
CA ALA A 483 -6.96 18.98 -7.43
C ALA A 483 -5.88 20.07 -7.40
N GLU A 484 -6.05 21.16 -8.14
CA GLU A 484 -5.09 22.27 -8.17
C GLU A 484 -5.02 23.01 -6.82
N GLU A 485 -6.17 23.22 -6.16
CA GLU A 485 -6.23 23.80 -4.82
C GLU A 485 -5.64 22.87 -3.77
N ASP A 486 -5.85 21.57 -3.93
CA ASP A 486 -5.29 20.54 -3.06
C ASP A 486 -3.75 20.50 -3.12
N ILE A 487 -3.19 20.57 -4.32
CA ILE A 487 -1.74 20.61 -4.52
C ILE A 487 -1.15 21.87 -3.86
N LYS A 488 -1.81 23.03 -4.04
CA LYS A 488 -1.41 24.27 -3.37
C LYS A 488 -1.52 24.17 -1.86
N LEU A 489 -2.56 23.53 -1.35
CA LEU A 489 -2.77 23.30 0.08
C LEU A 489 -1.64 22.42 0.66
N LEU A 490 -1.32 21.30 0.03
CA LEU A 490 -0.21 20.42 0.46
C LEU A 490 1.12 21.17 0.45
N LYS A 491 1.40 21.96 -0.60
CA LYS A 491 2.60 22.80 -0.68
C LYS A 491 2.66 23.83 0.45
N SER A 492 1.55 24.48 0.78
CA SER A 492 1.46 25.42 1.89
C SER A 492 1.71 24.75 3.25
N ARG A 493 1.35 23.48 3.38
CA ARG A 493 1.57 22.65 4.58
C ARG A 493 2.96 22.00 4.62
N GLY A 494 3.80 22.24 3.60
CA GLY A 494 5.20 21.85 3.60
C GLY A 494 5.54 20.60 2.79
N TRP A 495 4.57 20.03 2.07
CA TRP A 495 4.84 18.95 1.13
C TRP A 495 4.64 19.41 -0.31
N GLU A 496 5.72 19.57 -1.03
CA GLU A 496 5.69 19.78 -2.47
C GLU A 496 5.51 18.42 -3.14
N LEU A 497 4.29 18.20 -3.64
CA LEU A 497 3.92 16.93 -4.28
C LEU A 497 4.74 16.76 -5.57
N PRO A 498 5.38 15.59 -5.80
CA PRO A 498 6.07 15.32 -7.07
C PRO A 498 5.15 15.51 -8.26
N PRO A 499 5.64 16.04 -9.41
CA PRO A 499 4.79 16.34 -10.57
C PRO A 499 3.96 15.15 -11.06
N GLU A 500 4.54 13.94 -11.02
CA GLU A 500 3.84 12.72 -11.43
C GLU A 500 2.69 12.39 -10.47
N CYS A 501 2.89 12.58 -9.16
CA CYS A 501 1.82 12.37 -8.17
C CYS A 501 0.74 13.46 -8.30
N ALA A 502 1.11 14.71 -8.61
CA ALA A 502 0.17 15.79 -8.88
C ALA A 502 -0.71 15.47 -10.11
N ARG A 503 -0.09 14.97 -11.19
CA ARG A 503 -0.80 14.52 -12.40
C ARG A 503 -1.82 13.42 -12.06
N ILE A 504 -1.43 12.42 -11.26
CA ILE A 504 -2.32 11.35 -10.83
C ILE A 504 -3.52 11.91 -10.05
N LEU A 505 -3.31 12.86 -9.13
CA LEU A 505 -4.38 13.50 -8.37
C LEU A 505 -5.35 14.28 -9.29
N HIS A 506 -4.84 14.97 -10.31
CA HIS A 506 -5.68 15.63 -11.31
C HIS A 506 -6.55 14.64 -12.08
N ILE A 507 -5.94 13.57 -12.60
CA ILE A 507 -6.62 12.57 -13.43
C ILE A 507 -7.66 11.80 -12.62
N SER A 508 -7.33 11.37 -11.41
CA SER A 508 -8.24 10.63 -10.52
C SER A 508 -9.43 11.48 -10.07
N THR A 509 -9.19 12.75 -9.73
CA THR A 509 -10.26 13.69 -9.38
C THR A 509 -11.18 13.95 -10.58
N MET A 510 -10.62 14.13 -11.78
CA MET A 510 -11.36 14.28 -13.03
C MET A 510 -12.24 13.05 -13.33
N LEU A 511 -11.69 11.84 -13.22
CA LEU A 511 -12.46 10.61 -13.43
C LEU A 511 -13.62 10.49 -12.44
N LEU A 512 -13.35 10.76 -11.16
CA LEU A 512 -14.37 10.70 -10.11
C LEU A 512 -15.51 11.68 -10.38
N GLN A 513 -15.19 12.93 -10.76
CA GLN A 513 -16.17 13.96 -11.08
C GLN A 513 -17.01 13.60 -12.30
N LYS A 514 -16.37 13.25 -13.43
CA LYS A 514 -17.07 12.85 -14.67
C LYS A 514 -17.94 11.60 -14.47
N GLY A 515 -17.43 10.62 -13.74
CA GLY A 515 -18.19 9.41 -13.42
C GLY A 515 -19.42 9.69 -12.56
N ALA A 516 -19.26 10.49 -11.51
CA ALA A 516 -20.37 10.89 -10.64
C ALA A 516 -21.42 11.73 -11.37
N GLU A 517 -21.01 12.62 -12.29
CA GLU A 517 -21.92 13.43 -13.14
C GLU A 517 -22.74 12.57 -14.10
N LYS A 518 -22.15 11.51 -14.62
CA LYS A 518 -22.84 10.52 -15.47
C LYS A 518 -23.69 9.52 -14.64
N GLY A 519 -23.72 9.62 -13.31
CA GLY A 519 -24.47 8.74 -12.44
C GLY A 519 -23.84 7.35 -12.26
N LEU A 520 -22.54 7.20 -12.53
CA LEU A 520 -21.85 5.94 -12.34
C LEU A 520 -21.68 5.62 -10.86
N THR A 521 -21.74 4.32 -10.55
CA THR A 521 -21.57 3.81 -9.17
C THR A 521 -20.08 3.80 -8.77
N PRO A 522 -19.77 3.75 -7.45
CA PRO A 522 -18.41 3.52 -6.97
C PRO A 522 -17.73 2.32 -7.62
N PHE A 523 -18.48 1.21 -7.79
CA PHE A 523 -18.00 0.02 -8.47
C PHE A 523 -17.54 0.29 -9.90
N THR A 524 -18.35 1.01 -10.65
CA THR A 524 -18.05 1.30 -12.06
C THR A 524 -16.83 2.18 -12.20
N ILE A 525 -16.75 3.27 -11.41
CA ILE A 525 -15.62 4.22 -11.45
C ILE A 525 -14.34 3.53 -10.95
N GLY A 526 -14.42 2.79 -9.85
CA GLY A 526 -13.27 2.08 -9.30
C GLY A 526 -12.75 0.97 -10.22
N SER A 527 -13.64 0.29 -10.97
CA SER A 527 -13.25 -0.72 -11.96
C SER A 527 -12.46 -0.12 -13.15
N ILE A 528 -12.68 1.16 -13.49
CA ILE A 528 -11.86 1.87 -14.48
C ILE A 528 -10.43 2.07 -13.97
N MET A 529 -10.26 2.25 -12.65
CA MET A 529 -8.96 2.52 -12.02
C MET A 529 -8.15 1.25 -11.74
N CYS A 530 -8.82 0.16 -11.38
CA CYS A 530 -8.14 -1.06 -10.95
C CYS A 530 -7.85 -1.99 -12.12
N ARG A 531 -6.70 -2.66 -12.08
CA ARG A 531 -6.36 -3.72 -13.03
C ARG A 531 -7.18 -4.99 -12.74
N GLU A 532 -7.77 -5.59 -13.78
CA GLU A 532 -8.42 -6.90 -13.67
C GLU A 532 -7.42 -8.03 -13.42
N THR A 533 -6.23 -7.90 -13.99
CA THR A 533 -5.11 -8.84 -13.85
C THR A 533 -3.79 -8.07 -13.81
N LEU A 534 -2.77 -8.63 -13.19
CA LEU A 534 -1.45 -8.00 -13.06
C LEU A 534 -0.81 -7.61 -14.39
N ASN A 535 -1.14 -8.32 -15.49
CA ASN A 535 -0.51 -8.16 -16.80
C ASN A 535 -1.33 -7.28 -17.77
N LYS A 536 -2.48 -6.76 -17.35
CA LYS A 536 -3.36 -5.96 -18.21
C LYS A 536 -3.55 -4.58 -17.59
N ASN A 537 -3.16 -3.55 -18.32
CA ASN A 537 -3.38 -2.18 -17.88
C ASN A 537 -4.87 -1.92 -17.63
N SER A 538 -5.16 -1.19 -16.57
CA SER A 538 -6.51 -0.71 -16.27
C SER A 538 -6.99 0.27 -17.35
N ALA A 539 -8.30 0.55 -17.39
CA ALA A 539 -8.83 1.48 -18.38
C ALA A 539 -8.25 2.88 -18.22
N ILE A 540 -8.04 3.36 -16.99
CA ILE A 540 -7.40 4.65 -16.74
C ILE A 540 -5.94 4.69 -17.23
N GLU A 541 -5.18 3.62 -17.04
CA GLU A 541 -3.81 3.52 -17.58
C GLU A 541 -3.81 3.57 -19.10
N GLN A 542 -4.77 2.93 -19.77
CA GLN A 542 -4.91 2.99 -21.21
C GLN A 542 -5.31 4.39 -21.70
N ILE A 543 -6.16 5.11 -20.96
CA ILE A 543 -6.52 6.50 -21.24
C ILE A 543 -5.27 7.39 -21.17
N VAL A 544 -4.48 7.27 -20.10
CA VAL A 544 -3.24 8.03 -19.93
C VAL A 544 -2.24 7.68 -21.03
N GLN A 545 -2.04 6.41 -21.35
CA GLN A 545 -1.15 5.98 -22.42
C GLN A 545 -1.56 6.56 -23.79
N LYS A 546 -2.85 6.53 -24.13
CA LYS A 546 -3.35 7.15 -25.37
C LYS A 546 -3.09 8.65 -25.41
N ALA A 547 -3.19 9.32 -24.28
CA ALA A 547 -2.88 10.76 -24.17
C ALA A 547 -1.38 11.02 -24.36
N GLU A 548 -0.51 10.18 -23.78
CA GLU A 548 0.94 10.25 -23.98
C GLU A 548 1.36 10.02 -25.44
N GLU A 549 0.73 9.05 -26.09
CA GLU A 549 0.97 8.75 -27.52
C GLU A 549 0.50 9.88 -28.45
N ALA A 550 -0.56 10.61 -28.07
CA ALA A 550 -1.12 11.71 -28.85
C ALA A 550 -0.45 13.07 -28.53
N ALA A 551 0.25 13.19 -27.41
CA ALA A 551 0.92 14.42 -27.01
C ALA A 551 2.16 14.70 -27.86
N LEU A 552 2.28 15.94 -28.35
CA LEU A 552 3.45 16.39 -29.10
C LEU A 552 4.61 16.74 -28.15
N PRO A 553 5.88 16.64 -28.61
CA PRO A 553 7.01 17.10 -27.82
C PRO A 553 6.83 18.59 -27.41
N GLY A 554 6.96 18.88 -26.11
CA GLY A 554 6.76 20.22 -25.57
C GLY A 554 5.31 20.56 -25.17
N THR A 555 4.39 19.59 -25.21
CA THR A 555 3.03 19.77 -24.68
C THR A 555 3.10 20.17 -23.20
N SER A 556 2.41 21.24 -22.82
CA SER A 556 2.34 21.67 -21.42
C SER A 556 1.50 20.69 -20.60
N GLU A 557 1.70 20.64 -19.27
CA GLU A 557 0.93 19.77 -18.38
C GLU A 557 -0.60 20.06 -18.49
N ALA A 558 -0.98 21.32 -18.57
CA ALA A 558 -2.39 21.70 -18.75
C ALA A 558 -2.97 21.12 -20.06
N ALA A 559 -2.26 21.27 -21.18
CA ALA A 559 -2.70 20.72 -22.46
C ALA A 559 -2.72 19.19 -22.47
N PHE A 560 -1.83 18.55 -21.72
CA PHE A 560 -1.84 17.10 -21.53
C PHE A 560 -3.09 16.66 -20.75
N LEU A 561 -3.42 17.35 -19.66
CA LEU A 561 -4.61 17.05 -18.86
C LEU A 561 -5.91 17.30 -19.66
N ASP A 562 -5.95 18.33 -20.53
CA ASP A 562 -7.08 18.55 -21.45
C ASP A 562 -7.22 17.36 -22.43
N LEU A 563 -6.11 16.84 -22.95
CA LEU A 563 -6.11 15.67 -23.82
C LEU A 563 -6.61 14.42 -23.09
N VAL A 564 -6.14 14.19 -21.87
CA VAL A 564 -6.65 13.10 -21.00
C VAL A 564 -8.15 13.26 -20.79
N SER A 565 -8.63 14.48 -20.54
CA SER A 565 -10.04 14.78 -20.34
C SER A 565 -10.90 14.38 -21.53
N VAL A 566 -10.48 14.72 -22.75
CA VAL A 566 -11.20 14.37 -23.99
C VAL A 566 -11.21 12.86 -24.21
N ILE A 567 -10.07 12.18 -24.04
CA ILE A 567 -9.97 10.72 -24.22
C ILE A 567 -10.82 10.00 -23.17
N MET A 568 -10.86 10.51 -21.94
CA MET A 568 -11.68 9.97 -20.86
C MET A 568 -13.18 10.13 -21.17
N ASP A 569 -13.62 11.28 -21.69
CA ASP A 569 -15.01 11.48 -22.11
C ASP A 569 -15.43 10.48 -23.18
N ASN A 570 -14.63 10.32 -24.22
CA ASN A 570 -14.88 9.33 -25.26
C ASN A 570 -14.99 7.90 -24.69
N HIS A 571 -14.08 7.54 -23.80
CA HIS A 571 -14.10 6.21 -23.17
C HIS A 571 -15.36 6.01 -22.31
N LEU A 572 -15.76 7.02 -21.54
CA LEU A 572 -16.97 6.95 -20.72
C LEU A 572 -18.24 6.91 -21.57
N GLU A 573 -18.26 7.56 -22.74
CA GLU A 573 -19.39 7.50 -23.70
C GLU A 573 -19.49 6.14 -24.39
N GLU A 574 -18.36 5.52 -24.72
CA GLU A 574 -18.34 4.17 -25.29
C GLU A 574 -18.87 3.10 -24.31
N LEU A 575 -18.54 3.24 -23.02
CA LEU A 575 -18.97 2.28 -21.99
C LEU A 575 -20.42 2.52 -21.53
N PHE A 576 -20.88 3.77 -21.56
CA PHE A 576 -22.17 4.19 -21.00
C PHE A 576 -22.84 5.21 -21.95
N PRO A 577 -23.34 4.73 -23.14
CA PRO A 577 -23.94 5.54 -24.17
C PRO A 577 -25.24 6.24 -23.77
#